data_e736cce5f5d61a2a5b6164fe237900e8
#
_entry.id   e736cce5f5d61a2a5b6164fe237900e8
#
_cell.length_a   1.000
_cell.length_b   1.000
_cell.length_c   1.000
_cell.angle_alpha   90.00
_cell.angle_beta   90.00
_cell.angle_gamma   90.00
#
_symmetry.space_group_name_H-M   'P 1'
#
loop_
_entity.id
_entity.type
_entity.pdbx_description
1 polymer ?
#
loop_
_entity_poly.entity_id
_entity_poly.type
_entity_poly.pdbx_seq_one_letter_code
_entity_poly.pdbx_strand_id
1 'polypeptide(L)'
;MNKKITPAQQSGEKSLTWADFKLNSDGMVPVIAQDYETGEVLMLAYMNELAFDTTLKLGKMTYWSRSRNELWTKGLTSGHVQYVKSLTIDCDNDTILAKVDQVGAACHTGNRTCFFKPLMKKEYDDTNPLHVFQNVYDVITDRKANPKEGSYTNYLFDKGIDKILK
;
A
#
# COMPACT_ATOMS: atom_id res chain seq x y z
N MET A 1 -18.21 -10.63 -0.24
CA MET A 1 -18.64 -10.36 -1.63
C MET A 1 -17.41 -10.04 -2.45
N ASN A 2 -16.95 -10.98 -3.28
CA ASN A 2 -15.82 -10.77 -4.18
C ASN A 2 -16.25 -9.85 -5.33
N LYS A 3 -15.94 -8.56 -5.24
CA LYS A 3 -16.02 -7.70 -6.42
C LYS A 3 -14.93 -8.14 -7.40
N LYS A 4 -15.34 -8.61 -8.58
CA LYS A 4 -14.43 -8.86 -9.70
C LYS A 4 -13.65 -7.57 -9.97
N ILE A 5 -12.31 -7.68 -10.05
CA ILE A 5 -11.48 -6.60 -10.56
C ILE A 5 -11.83 -6.47 -12.05
N THR A 6 -12.47 -5.37 -12.40
CA THR A 6 -12.72 -5.02 -13.79
C THR A 6 -11.52 -4.17 -14.23
N PRO A 7 -10.93 -4.45 -15.41
CA PRO A 7 -9.97 -3.51 -15.99
C PRO A 7 -10.60 -2.12 -16.05
N ALA A 8 -9.85 -1.10 -15.68
CA ALA A 8 -10.33 0.27 -15.69
C ALA A 8 -10.80 0.62 -17.11
N GLN A 9 -12.10 0.61 -17.33
CA GLN A 9 -12.71 1.19 -18.52
C GLN A 9 -12.69 2.72 -18.31
N GLN A 10 -11.57 3.34 -18.65
CA GLN A 10 -11.55 4.78 -18.86
C GLN A 10 -12.15 5.04 -20.22
N SER A 11 -13.05 6.00 -20.27
CA SER A 11 -13.77 6.46 -21.44
C SER A 11 -12.81 6.76 -22.60
N GLY A 12 -12.78 5.90 -23.60
CA GLY A 12 -12.10 6.15 -24.89
C GLY A 12 -10.62 5.81 -24.97
N GLU A 13 -9.95 5.37 -23.90
CA GLU A 13 -8.55 4.96 -23.93
C GLU A 13 -8.42 3.45 -24.20
N LYS A 14 -7.46 3.10 -25.05
CA LYS A 14 -7.09 1.71 -25.33
C LYS A 14 -6.71 1.02 -24.01
N SER A 15 -7.36 -0.10 -23.68
CA SER A 15 -6.95 -0.93 -22.55
C SER A 15 -5.51 -1.38 -22.74
N LEU A 16 -4.62 -1.04 -21.81
CA LEU A 16 -3.24 -1.48 -21.81
C LEU A 16 -3.17 -3.00 -21.61
N THR A 17 -2.30 -3.64 -22.38
CA THR A 17 -2.03 -5.08 -22.33
C THR A 17 -0.56 -5.30 -21.95
N TRP A 18 -0.17 -6.54 -21.66
CA TRP A 18 1.23 -6.86 -21.37
C TRP A 18 2.19 -6.42 -22.49
N ALA A 19 1.75 -6.44 -23.75
CA ALA A 19 2.55 -6.01 -24.89
C ALA A 19 2.88 -4.51 -24.92
N ASP A 20 2.19 -3.71 -24.14
CA ASP A 20 2.41 -2.27 -24.03
C ASP A 20 3.52 -1.91 -23.02
N PHE A 21 4.01 -2.88 -22.22
CA PHE A 21 5.08 -2.67 -21.24
C PHE A 21 6.47 -2.71 -21.89
N LYS A 22 7.35 -1.84 -21.42
CA LYS A 22 8.78 -1.91 -21.67
C LYS A 22 9.45 -2.82 -20.66
N LEU A 23 9.76 -4.03 -21.09
CA LEU A 23 10.35 -5.05 -20.24
C LEU A 23 11.85 -4.82 -20.07
N ASN A 24 12.40 -5.20 -18.92
CA ASN A 24 13.84 -5.28 -18.72
C ASN A 24 14.45 -6.45 -19.51
N SER A 25 15.78 -6.63 -19.45
CA SER A 25 16.51 -7.72 -20.12
C SER A 25 16.02 -9.13 -19.77
N ASP A 26 15.38 -9.29 -18.61
CA ASP A 26 14.85 -10.58 -18.13
C ASP A 26 13.37 -10.80 -18.49
N GLY A 27 12.78 -9.91 -19.31
CA GLY A 27 11.37 -9.97 -19.71
C GLY A 27 10.41 -9.63 -18.58
N MET A 28 10.80 -8.77 -17.64
CA MET A 28 10.04 -8.41 -16.46
C MET A 28 9.89 -6.90 -16.30
N VAL A 29 8.88 -6.50 -15.51
CA VAL A 29 8.74 -5.12 -15.02
C VAL A 29 8.89 -5.07 -13.50
N PRO A 30 9.53 -4.05 -12.94
CA PRO A 30 9.50 -3.77 -11.52
C PRO A 30 8.09 -3.34 -11.08
N VAL A 31 7.75 -3.69 -9.86
CA VAL A 31 6.46 -3.34 -9.23
C VAL A 31 6.72 -2.77 -7.86
N ILE A 32 6.32 -1.54 -7.66
CA ILE A 32 6.34 -0.86 -6.37
C ILE A 32 4.99 -1.13 -5.70
N ALA A 33 5.00 -1.83 -4.57
CA ALA A 33 3.81 -2.01 -3.75
C ALA A 33 3.71 -0.88 -2.73
N GLN A 34 2.58 -0.17 -2.75
CA GLN A 34 2.27 0.95 -1.86
C GLN A 34 0.98 0.64 -1.09
N ASP A 35 0.98 0.90 0.19
CA ASP A 35 -0.24 0.82 1.01
C ASP A 35 -1.26 1.86 0.52
N TYR A 36 -2.50 1.43 0.26
CA TYR A 36 -3.49 2.31 -0.36
C TYR A 36 -4.07 3.34 0.62
N GLU A 37 -4.04 3.06 1.93
CA GLU A 37 -4.56 3.95 2.96
C GLU A 37 -3.52 4.97 3.41
N THR A 38 -2.30 4.50 3.68
CA THR A 38 -1.25 5.34 4.26
C THR A 38 -0.34 5.98 3.22
N GLY A 39 -0.30 5.45 1.99
CA GLY A 39 0.66 5.86 0.97
C GLY A 39 2.09 5.38 1.23
N GLU A 40 2.33 4.56 2.27
CA GLU A 40 3.64 4.01 2.57
C GLU A 40 4.12 3.05 1.48
N VAL A 41 5.35 3.20 1.02
CA VAL A 41 5.97 2.24 0.10
C VAL A 41 6.38 0.99 0.88
N LEU A 42 5.79 -0.14 0.51
CA LEU A 42 5.93 -1.40 1.25
C LEU A 42 7.10 -2.25 0.77
N MET A 43 7.21 -2.43 -0.53
CA MET A 43 8.25 -3.27 -1.14
C MET A 43 8.37 -3.02 -2.63
N LEU A 44 9.47 -3.52 -3.22
CA LEU A 44 9.65 -3.66 -4.66
C LEU A 44 9.85 -5.14 -4.99
N ALA A 45 9.19 -5.60 -6.05
CA ALA A 45 9.36 -6.92 -6.62
C ALA A 45 9.24 -6.86 -8.15
N TYR A 46 9.19 -8.01 -8.81
CA TYR A 46 9.14 -8.08 -10.28
C TYR A 46 7.97 -8.94 -10.72
N MET A 47 7.42 -8.62 -11.89
CA MET A 47 6.42 -9.43 -12.59
C MET A 47 6.91 -9.75 -13.99
N ASN A 48 6.64 -10.98 -14.44
CA ASN A 48 6.52 -11.33 -15.85
C ASN A 48 5.02 -11.38 -16.22
N GLU A 49 4.69 -11.65 -17.47
CA GLU A 49 3.32 -11.71 -17.97
C GLU A 49 2.44 -12.65 -17.13
N LEU A 50 2.94 -13.86 -16.81
CA LEU A 50 2.19 -14.84 -16.03
C LEU A 50 1.88 -14.36 -14.60
N ALA A 51 2.81 -13.64 -13.97
CA ALA A 51 2.58 -13.04 -12.65
C ALA A 51 1.55 -11.91 -12.71
N PHE A 52 1.60 -11.09 -13.75
CA PHE A 52 0.63 -10.03 -14.01
C PHE A 52 -0.78 -10.58 -14.20
N ASP A 53 -0.97 -11.54 -15.11
CA ASP A 53 -2.25 -12.19 -15.38
C ASP A 53 -2.80 -12.87 -14.13
N THR A 54 -1.93 -13.56 -13.36
CA THR A 54 -2.33 -14.21 -12.11
C THR A 54 -2.79 -13.18 -11.09
N THR A 55 -2.12 -12.03 -11.00
CA THR A 55 -2.53 -10.92 -10.12
C THR A 55 -3.92 -10.40 -10.50
N LEU A 56 -4.17 -10.16 -11.77
CA LEU A 56 -5.49 -9.71 -12.25
C LEU A 56 -6.58 -10.73 -11.95
N LYS A 57 -6.29 -12.02 -12.15
CA LYS A 57 -7.24 -13.12 -11.90
C LYS A 57 -7.57 -13.31 -10.43
N LEU A 58 -6.56 -13.23 -9.55
CA LEU A 58 -6.73 -13.51 -8.12
C LEU A 58 -7.14 -12.30 -7.31
N GLY A 59 -6.87 -11.08 -7.79
CA GLY A 59 -7.00 -9.85 -7.00
C GLY A 59 -5.99 -9.76 -5.85
N LYS A 60 -4.94 -10.57 -5.89
CA LYS A 60 -3.86 -10.64 -4.92
C LYS A 60 -2.54 -10.46 -5.65
N MET A 61 -1.62 -9.69 -5.06
CA MET A 61 -0.32 -9.48 -5.67
C MET A 61 0.43 -10.79 -5.81
N THR A 62 0.74 -11.12 -7.05
CA THR A 62 1.56 -12.27 -7.44
C THR A 62 2.76 -11.74 -8.21
N TYR A 63 3.94 -12.15 -7.80
CA TYR A 63 5.22 -11.71 -8.33
C TYR A 63 5.96 -12.87 -8.96
N TRP A 64 7.03 -12.55 -9.68
CA TRP A 64 8.01 -13.52 -10.13
C TRP A 64 9.23 -13.52 -9.20
N SER A 65 9.50 -14.63 -8.56
CA SER A 65 10.69 -14.80 -7.74
C SER A 65 11.89 -15.10 -8.63
N ARG A 66 12.77 -14.12 -8.84
CA ARG A 66 13.98 -14.27 -9.68
C ARG A 66 14.94 -15.34 -9.15
N SER A 67 15.09 -15.44 -7.83
CA SER A 67 16.01 -16.42 -7.21
C SER A 67 15.50 -17.85 -7.25
N ARG A 68 14.16 -18.04 -7.21
CA ARG A 68 13.53 -19.37 -7.25
C ARG A 68 13.01 -19.74 -8.63
N ASN A 69 12.95 -18.79 -9.54
CA ASN A 69 12.41 -18.91 -10.88
C ASN A 69 10.96 -19.47 -10.89
N GLU A 70 10.10 -18.90 -10.04
CA GLU A 70 8.71 -19.34 -9.88
C GLU A 70 7.76 -18.19 -9.54
N LEU A 71 6.46 -18.42 -9.74
CA LEU A 71 5.40 -17.53 -9.26
C LEU A 71 5.39 -17.50 -7.74
N TRP A 72 5.17 -16.32 -7.20
CA TRP A 72 5.05 -16.11 -5.76
C TRP A 72 3.88 -15.17 -5.44
N THR A 73 2.77 -15.73 -4.99
CA THR A 73 1.65 -14.94 -4.47
C THR A 73 1.97 -14.52 -3.05
N LYS A 74 2.00 -13.21 -2.84
CA LYS A 74 2.35 -12.60 -1.54
C LYS A 74 1.35 -13.03 -0.47
N GLY A 75 1.90 -13.57 0.62
CA GLY A 75 1.12 -13.98 1.79
C GLY A 75 0.45 -15.35 1.67
N LEU A 76 0.69 -16.11 0.62
CA LEU A 76 0.08 -17.44 0.47
C LEU A 76 0.42 -18.38 1.63
N THR A 77 1.66 -18.33 2.14
CA THR A 77 2.13 -19.14 3.26
C THR A 77 2.04 -18.41 4.60
N SER A 78 2.40 -17.11 4.62
CA SER A 78 2.49 -16.32 5.86
C SER A 78 1.17 -15.71 6.33
N GLY A 79 0.14 -15.68 5.47
CA GLY A 79 -1.10 -14.93 5.71
C GLY A 79 -0.98 -13.42 5.46
N HIS A 80 0.22 -12.88 5.23
CA HIS A 80 0.47 -11.45 4.98
C HIS A 80 0.18 -11.09 3.52
N VAL A 81 -1.10 -11.17 3.15
CA VAL A 81 -1.58 -11.00 1.77
C VAL A 81 -1.60 -9.52 1.38
N GLN A 82 -1.40 -9.24 0.10
CA GLN A 82 -1.60 -7.94 -0.53
C GLN A 82 -2.81 -8.02 -1.47
N TYR A 83 -3.93 -7.41 -1.08
CA TYR A 83 -5.10 -7.30 -1.95
C TYR A 83 -4.98 -6.09 -2.86
N VAL A 84 -5.13 -6.29 -4.16
CA VAL A 84 -5.01 -5.22 -5.16
C VAL A 84 -6.17 -4.24 -5.03
N LYS A 85 -5.86 -2.95 -4.93
CA LYS A 85 -6.82 -1.84 -5.04
C LYS A 85 -6.71 -1.16 -6.40
N SER A 86 -5.49 -0.90 -6.87
CA SER A 86 -5.24 -0.40 -8.23
C SER A 86 -3.86 -0.80 -8.73
N LEU A 87 -3.72 -0.92 -10.03
CA LEU A 87 -2.45 -1.03 -10.74
C LEU A 87 -2.37 0.14 -11.72
N THR A 88 -1.28 0.87 -11.68
CA THR A 88 -1.01 2.00 -12.56
C THR A 88 0.38 1.82 -13.14
N ILE A 89 0.51 2.08 -14.42
CA ILE A 89 1.79 2.09 -15.11
C ILE A 89 2.36 3.51 -15.11
N ASP A 90 3.67 3.66 -15.08
CA ASP A 90 4.31 4.96 -15.17
C ASP A 90 4.31 5.53 -16.60
N CYS A 91 4.88 6.72 -16.78
CA CYS A 91 4.75 7.50 -18.01
C CYS A 91 5.46 6.90 -19.22
N ASP A 92 6.46 6.04 -19.02
CA ASP A 92 7.21 5.39 -20.10
C ASP A 92 7.04 3.87 -20.14
N ASN A 93 6.09 3.35 -19.39
CA ASN A 93 5.58 1.98 -19.39
C ASN A 93 6.59 0.93 -18.91
N ASP A 94 7.51 1.29 -18.03
CA ASP A 94 8.54 0.38 -17.54
C ASP A 94 8.39 -0.02 -16.06
N THR A 95 7.44 0.59 -15.32
CA THR A 95 7.25 0.34 -13.89
C THR A 95 5.76 0.32 -13.53
N ILE A 96 5.37 -0.60 -12.65
CA ILE A 96 4.01 -0.67 -12.10
C ILE A 96 3.99 -0.11 -10.68
N LEU A 97 3.07 0.81 -10.40
CA LEU A 97 2.65 1.17 -9.05
C LEU A 97 1.40 0.36 -8.69
N ALA A 98 1.54 -0.52 -7.71
CA ALA A 98 0.44 -1.31 -7.15
C ALA A 98 0.00 -0.71 -5.81
N LYS A 99 -1.18 -0.12 -5.74
CA LYS A 99 -1.82 0.23 -4.47
C LYS A 99 -2.51 -0.98 -3.90
N VAL A 100 -2.17 -1.37 -2.69
CA VAL A 100 -2.62 -2.61 -2.08
C VAL A 100 -3.13 -2.39 -0.66
N ASP A 101 -4.06 -3.25 -0.27
CA ASP A 101 -4.45 -3.44 1.13
C ASP A 101 -3.54 -4.52 1.70
N GLN A 102 -2.60 -4.11 2.56
CA GLN A 102 -1.58 -5.00 3.13
C GLN A 102 -2.04 -5.58 4.45
N VAL A 103 -2.23 -6.89 4.48
CA VAL A 103 -2.46 -7.62 5.74
C VAL A 103 -1.12 -7.88 6.44
N GLY A 104 -0.96 -7.37 7.66
CA GLY A 104 0.25 -7.59 8.45
C GLY A 104 1.52 -6.99 7.86
N ALA A 105 2.65 -7.66 8.06
CA ALA A 105 3.96 -7.21 7.61
C ALA A 105 4.22 -7.48 6.12
N ALA A 106 4.69 -6.48 5.37
CA ALA A 106 5.12 -6.71 4.00
C ALA A 106 6.48 -7.42 3.95
N CYS A 107 7.39 -7.11 4.86
CA CYS A 107 8.72 -7.70 4.90
C CYS A 107 8.71 -9.09 5.55
N HIS A 108 9.54 -10.00 5.03
CA HIS A 108 9.75 -11.34 5.62
C HIS A 108 10.40 -11.30 7.00
N THR A 109 11.02 -10.18 7.38
CA THR A 109 11.61 -9.96 8.70
C THR A 109 10.59 -9.51 9.76
N GLY A 110 9.30 -9.38 9.40
CA GLY A 110 8.24 -8.91 10.29
C GLY A 110 8.03 -7.40 10.29
N ASN A 111 8.84 -6.62 9.57
CA ASN A 111 8.65 -5.17 9.46
C ASN A 111 7.48 -4.84 8.52
N ARG A 112 6.79 -3.73 8.79
CA ARG A 112 5.68 -3.22 7.96
C ARG A 112 6.10 -3.02 6.52
N THR A 113 7.27 -2.41 6.29
CA THR A 113 7.88 -2.15 4.98
C THR A 113 9.23 -2.84 4.84
N CYS A 114 9.68 -3.08 3.61
CA CYS A 114 11.05 -3.53 3.32
C CYS A 114 12.07 -2.38 3.42
N PHE A 115 11.63 -1.13 3.43
CA PHE A 115 12.47 0.07 3.42
C PHE A 115 12.71 0.64 4.83
N PHE A 116 13.22 -0.18 5.75
CA PHE A 116 13.43 0.18 7.15
C PHE A 116 14.90 0.45 7.52
N LYS A 117 15.84 0.29 6.57
CA LYS A 117 17.27 0.55 6.79
C LYS A 117 17.68 1.84 6.09
N PRO A 118 17.88 2.96 6.80
CA PRO A 118 18.28 4.20 6.15
C PRO A 118 19.72 4.10 5.63
N LEU A 119 19.94 4.52 4.39
CA LEU A 119 21.28 4.74 3.83
C LEU A 119 21.82 6.10 4.24
N MET A 120 20.95 7.09 4.34
CA MET A 120 21.24 8.44 4.79
C MET A 120 20.00 9.03 5.45
N LYS A 121 20.17 9.74 6.56
CA LYS A 121 19.08 10.51 7.18
C LYS A 121 19.61 11.90 7.48
N LYS A 122 18.94 12.94 6.94
CA LYS A 122 19.10 14.32 7.38
C LYS A 122 18.09 14.60 8.47
N GLU A 123 18.42 15.50 9.40
CA GLU A 123 17.43 16.08 10.28
C GLU A 123 16.47 16.92 9.43
N TYR A 124 15.23 16.51 9.36
CA TYR A 124 14.12 17.25 8.77
C TYR A 124 12.88 16.94 9.59
N ASP A 125 11.92 17.83 9.52
CA ASP A 125 10.60 17.58 10.09
C ASP A 125 9.96 16.40 9.35
N ASP A 126 9.83 15.28 10.04
CA ASP A 126 9.28 14.01 9.50
C ASP A 126 7.74 14.02 9.50
N THR A 127 7.15 15.18 9.77
CA THR A 127 5.70 15.35 9.75
C THR A 127 5.21 15.26 8.30
N ASN A 128 4.72 14.10 7.90
CA ASN A 128 4.01 13.99 6.62
C ASN A 128 2.67 14.72 6.76
N PRO A 129 2.43 15.82 6.03
CA PRO A 129 1.18 16.58 6.13
C PRO A 129 -0.06 15.72 5.86
N LEU A 130 0.07 14.66 5.06
CA LEU A 130 -1.03 13.72 4.77
C LEU A 130 -1.41 12.87 5.98
N HIS A 131 -0.49 12.70 6.94
CA HIS A 131 -0.73 11.95 8.17
C HIS A 131 -1.19 12.82 9.35
N VAL A 132 -1.17 14.15 9.22
CA VAL A 132 -1.54 15.05 10.33
C VAL A 132 -2.96 14.78 10.82
N PHE A 133 -3.92 14.63 9.91
CA PHE A 133 -5.31 14.35 10.28
C PHE A 133 -5.46 12.97 10.94
N GLN A 134 -4.75 11.95 10.43
CA GLN A 134 -4.76 10.62 11.04
C GLN A 134 -4.14 10.66 12.44
N ASN A 135 -3.00 11.32 12.60
CA ASN A 135 -2.34 11.47 13.90
C ASN A 135 -3.23 12.18 14.92
N VAL A 136 -3.93 13.25 14.49
CA VAL A 136 -4.90 13.95 15.35
C VAL A 136 -6.05 13.04 15.74
N TYR A 137 -6.61 12.30 14.78
CA TYR A 137 -7.68 11.35 15.02
C TYR A 137 -7.26 10.25 16.01
N ASP A 138 -6.04 9.71 15.84
CA ASP A 138 -5.49 8.67 16.71
C ASP A 138 -5.30 9.18 18.14
N VAL A 139 -4.80 10.43 18.29
CA VAL A 139 -4.68 11.08 19.60
C VAL A 139 -6.05 11.28 20.25
N ILE A 140 -7.06 11.73 19.51
CA ILE A 140 -8.41 11.92 20.01
C ILE A 140 -9.01 10.56 20.46
N THR A 141 -8.84 9.53 19.63
CA THR A 141 -9.33 8.17 19.91
C THR A 141 -8.64 7.57 21.15
N ASP A 142 -7.33 7.74 21.26
CA ASP A 142 -6.57 7.32 22.44
C ASP A 142 -7.05 8.03 23.69
N ARG A 143 -7.28 9.35 23.66
CA ARG A 143 -7.77 10.11 24.81
C ARG A 143 -9.18 9.69 25.24
N LYS A 144 -10.01 9.23 24.31
CA LYS A 144 -11.33 8.67 24.62
C LYS A 144 -11.23 7.31 25.34
N ALA A 145 -10.33 6.44 24.88
CA ALA A 145 -10.10 5.10 25.44
C ALA A 145 -9.29 5.13 26.74
N ASN A 146 -8.29 6.02 26.81
CA ASN A 146 -7.30 6.15 27.87
C ASN A 146 -7.28 7.61 28.38
N PRO A 147 -8.24 8.03 29.22
CA PRO A 147 -8.31 9.39 29.74
C PRO A 147 -7.02 9.80 30.44
N LYS A 148 -6.53 11.00 30.14
CA LYS A 148 -5.30 11.55 30.71
C LYS A 148 -5.62 12.84 31.47
N GLU A 149 -5.15 12.93 32.72
CA GLU A 149 -5.31 14.12 33.55
C GLU A 149 -4.73 15.37 32.87
N GLY A 150 -5.43 16.49 32.96
CA GLY A 150 -5.05 17.75 32.31
C GLY A 150 -5.27 17.80 30.80
N SER A 151 -5.81 16.75 30.17
CA SER A 151 -6.10 16.73 28.73
C SER A 151 -7.33 17.56 28.38
N TYR A 152 -7.16 18.58 27.54
CA TYR A 152 -8.28 19.37 27.01
C TYR A 152 -9.25 18.51 26.18
N THR A 153 -8.76 17.52 25.46
CA THR A 153 -9.59 16.57 24.71
C THR A 153 -10.51 15.76 25.64
N ASN A 154 -10.01 15.29 26.77
CA ASN A 154 -10.84 14.61 27.78
C ASN A 154 -11.87 15.58 28.39
N TYR A 155 -11.50 16.82 28.68
CA TYR A 155 -12.44 17.84 29.12
C TYR A 155 -13.58 18.06 28.10
N LEU A 156 -13.29 18.06 26.79
CA LEU A 156 -14.32 18.16 25.75
C LEU A 156 -15.25 16.97 25.76
N PHE A 157 -14.75 15.74 25.92
CA PHE A 157 -15.57 14.55 26.03
C PHE A 157 -16.51 14.61 27.24
N ASP A 158 -16.02 15.06 28.39
CA ASP A 158 -16.81 15.18 29.62
C ASP A 158 -17.91 16.24 29.50
N LYS A 159 -17.65 17.35 28.80
CA LYS A 159 -18.60 18.44 28.57
C LYS A 159 -19.57 18.19 27.42
N GLY A 160 -19.27 17.23 26.56
CA GLY A 160 -20.13 16.78 25.48
C GLY A 160 -20.21 17.73 24.28
N ILE A 161 -21.14 17.40 23.39
CA ILE A 161 -21.24 18.00 22.04
C ILE A 161 -21.42 19.52 22.06
N ASP A 162 -22.15 20.06 23.03
CA ASP A 162 -22.42 21.50 23.13
C ASP A 162 -21.15 22.32 23.39
N LYS A 163 -20.14 21.70 24.01
CA LYS A 163 -18.84 22.34 24.23
C LYS A 163 -17.89 22.16 23.04
N ILE A 164 -18.03 21.04 22.34
CA ILE A 164 -17.22 20.76 21.14
C ILE A 164 -17.60 21.70 19.99
N LEU A 165 -18.88 22.06 19.88
CA LEU A 165 -19.40 22.92 18.80
C LEU A 165 -19.35 24.42 19.09
N LYS A 166 -18.89 24.86 20.24
CA LYS A 166 -18.66 26.27 20.60
C LYS A 166 -17.21 26.69 20.38
#